data_3fa9e526be6e88607771d8ba1ba2bfb8
#
_entry.id   3fa9e526be6e88607771d8ba1ba2bfb8
#
_cell.length_a   1.000
_cell.length_b   1.000
_cell.length_c   1.000
_cell.angle_alpha   90.00
_cell.angle_beta   90.00
_cell.angle_gamma   90.00
#
_symmetry.space_group_name_H-M   'P 1'
#
loop_
_entity.id
_entity.type
_entity.pdbx_description
1 polymer ?
#
loop_
_entity_poly.entity_id
_entity_poly.type
_entity_poly.pdbx_seq_one_letter_code
_entity_poly.pdbx_strand_id
1 'polypeptide(L)'
;MGILQRVETLSGRPVKFKPDSSLTLRATLQLARNGAPTHVLRYRPANEPLDYWVAYQAGYLLRLLELPPDERFDFAATGAAAGAVQELMTTGQPLDDGDKASVPQFAQMTAHWALMNLRSYAIGMRIDQWLANDHPELRELQAAGVDAMQQENLQLLSKRIGNLSIPVPLLAPVAAYALFADRLLSQAGYAIPYRAAGVLELGAELLAISDSMSSKAAHDRELVDAWAGAIGMSGWYTWIPYKP
;
A
#
# COMPACT_ATOMS: atom_id res chain seq x y z
N MET A 1 -2.88 26.06 -7.14
CA MET A 1 -1.64 25.64 -6.44
C MET A 1 -1.39 24.18 -6.78
N GLY A 2 -0.23 23.84 -7.35
CA GLY A 2 0.08 22.45 -7.72
C GLY A 2 0.28 21.55 -6.49
N ILE A 3 0.07 20.24 -6.65
CA ILE A 3 0.16 19.25 -5.57
C ILE A 3 1.50 19.35 -4.82
N LEU A 4 2.62 19.38 -5.55
CA LEU A 4 3.95 19.49 -4.93
C LEU A 4 4.18 20.81 -4.22
N GLN A 5 3.71 21.93 -4.79
CA GLN A 5 3.80 23.23 -4.14
C GLN A 5 3.04 23.25 -2.79
N ARG A 6 1.90 22.55 -2.70
CA ARG A 6 1.17 22.38 -1.44
C ARG A 6 2.00 21.57 -0.42
N VAL A 7 2.65 20.49 -0.86
CA VAL A 7 3.58 19.71 -0.01
C VAL A 7 4.69 20.59 0.53
N GLU A 8 5.36 21.35 -0.32
CA GLU A 8 6.47 22.24 0.07
C GLU A 8 6.02 23.34 1.03
N THR A 9 4.83 23.92 0.78
CA THR A 9 4.25 24.94 1.65
C THR A 9 3.94 24.38 3.05
N LEU A 10 3.30 23.19 3.14
CA LEU A 10 2.89 22.60 4.40
C LEU A 10 4.07 22.02 5.20
N SER A 11 5.10 21.53 4.53
CA SER A 11 6.28 20.96 5.19
C SER A 11 7.39 21.98 5.48
N GLY A 12 7.39 23.13 4.78
CA GLY A 12 8.51 24.05 4.77
C GLY A 12 9.77 23.50 4.10
N ARG A 13 9.67 22.41 3.31
CA ARG A 13 10.81 21.68 2.74
C ARG A 13 10.57 21.34 1.28
N PRO A 14 11.56 21.52 0.39
CA PRO A 14 11.43 21.17 -1.02
C PRO A 14 11.40 19.66 -1.24
N VAL A 15 10.77 19.26 -2.36
CA VAL A 15 10.80 17.89 -2.86
C VAL A 15 11.85 17.78 -3.95
N LYS A 16 12.86 16.95 -3.74
CA LYS A 16 13.88 16.62 -4.75
C LYS A 16 13.56 15.35 -5.49
N PHE A 17 13.63 15.39 -6.80
CA PHE A 17 13.43 14.25 -7.68
C PHE A 17 14.77 13.51 -7.89
N LYS A 18 14.76 12.20 -7.74
CA LYS A 18 15.92 11.35 -7.96
C LYS A 18 15.53 10.14 -8.82
N PRO A 19 15.98 10.08 -10.09
CA PRO A 19 15.82 8.88 -10.90
C PRO A 19 16.62 7.73 -10.28
N ASP A 20 16.03 6.54 -10.27
CA ASP A 20 16.64 5.34 -9.69
C ASP A 20 16.13 4.08 -10.41
N SER A 21 16.96 3.55 -11.30
CA SER A 21 16.66 2.35 -12.07
C SER A 21 16.67 1.06 -11.24
N SER A 22 17.19 1.11 -10.00
CA SER A 22 17.20 -0.04 -9.09
C SER A 22 15.89 -0.20 -8.30
N LEU A 23 14.96 0.77 -8.38
CA LEU A 23 13.69 0.67 -7.70
C LEU A 23 12.88 -0.49 -8.23
N THR A 24 12.37 -1.32 -7.32
CA THR A 24 11.34 -2.32 -7.61
C THR A 24 9.95 -1.68 -7.74
N LEU A 25 9.72 -0.58 -7.00
CA LEU A 25 8.51 0.25 -7.10
C LEU A 25 8.69 1.31 -8.20
N ARG A 26 7.57 1.79 -8.73
CA ARG A 26 7.56 2.85 -9.77
C ARG A 26 8.03 4.18 -9.25
N ALA A 27 7.56 4.54 -8.07
CA ALA A 27 8.01 5.69 -7.31
C ALA A 27 7.92 5.44 -5.81
N THR A 28 8.74 6.15 -5.03
CA THR A 28 8.68 6.15 -3.57
C THR A 28 9.06 7.52 -3.04
N LEU A 29 8.41 7.95 -1.98
CA LEU A 29 8.67 9.22 -1.34
C LEU A 29 9.35 8.97 0.01
N GLN A 30 10.59 9.38 0.12
CA GLN A 30 11.32 9.42 1.37
C GLN A 30 11.04 10.76 2.07
N LEU A 31 10.37 10.68 3.21
CA LEU A 31 10.08 11.86 4.03
C LEU A 31 11.35 12.44 4.62
N ALA A 32 11.43 13.76 4.66
CA ALA A 32 12.47 14.46 5.42
C ALA A 32 12.21 14.26 6.91
N ARG A 33 13.16 13.66 7.62
CA ARG A 33 13.09 13.35 9.06
C ARG A 33 14.37 13.77 9.76
N ASN A 34 14.30 13.97 11.08
CA ASN A 34 15.46 14.27 11.92
C ASN A 34 16.27 15.46 11.38
N GLY A 35 15.59 16.52 10.96
CA GLY A 35 16.26 17.73 10.44
C GLY A 35 16.74 17.62 8.98
N ALA A 36 16.43 16.54 8.24
CA ALA A 36 16.78 16.46 6.82
C ALA A 36 16.17 17.65 6.04
N PRO A 37 16.92 18.31 5.15
CA PRO A 37 16.48 19.57 4.53
C PRO A 37 15.48 19.39 3.39
N THR A 38 15.29 18.16 2.88
CA THR A 38 14.45 17.90 1.69
C THR A 38 13.73 16.57 1.79
N HIS A 39 12.51 16.52 1.24
CA HIS A 39 11.90 15.24 0.85
C HIS A 39 12.58 14.74 -0.43
N VAL A 40 12.66 13.42 -0.61
CA VAL A 40 13.25 12.82 -1.81
C VAL A 40 12.23 11.89 -2.46
N LEU A 41 11.78 12.26 -3.65
CA LEU A 41 10.96 11.41 -4.50
C LEU A 41 11.88 10.66 -5.46
N ARG A 42 12.03 9.35 -5.22
CA ARG A 42 12.75 8.46 -6.12
C ARG A 42 11.77 7.85 -7.10
N TYR A 43 12.13 7.75 -8.36
CA TYR A 43 11.27 7.19 -9.39
C TYR A 43 12.08 6.37 -10.39
N ARG A 44 11.45 5.34 -10.93
CA ARG A 44 12.04 4.53 -12.00
C ARG A 44 11.93 5.30 -13.32
N PRO A 45 13.04 5.61 -13.99
CA PRO A 45 13.00 6.25 -15.30
C PRO A 45 12.49 5.24 -16.35
N ALA A 46 11.23 5.34 -16.70
CA ALA A 46 10.56 4.51 -17.69
C ALA A 46 9.46 5.34 -18.37
N ASN A 47 8.91 4.84 -19.49
CA ASN A 47 7.75 5.44 -20.16
C ASN A 47 6.46 5.14 -19.36
N GLU A 48 6.40 5.64 -18.15
CA GLU A 48 5.28 5.42 -17.22
C GLU A 48 4.58 6.74 -16.93
N PRO A 49 3.35 6.74 -16.44
CA PRO A 49 2.62 7.96 -16.06
C PRO A 49 3.23 8.60 -14.81
N LEU A 50 4.44 9.19 -14.97
CA LEU A 50 5.22 9.74 -13.85
C LEU A 50 4.46 10.78 -13.05
N ASP A 51 3.71 11.67 -13.71
CA ASP A 51 2.97 12.73 -13.03
C ASP A 51 1.90 12.15 -12.09
N TYR A 52 1.23 11.06 -12.48
CA TYR A 52 0.33 10.35 -11.59
C TYR A 52 1.08 9.76 -10.39
N TRP A 53 2.20 9.07 -10.61
CA TRP A 53 2.98 8.49 -9.50
C TRP A 53 3.51 9.54 -8.53
N VAL A 54 3.92 10.69 -9.06
CA VAL A 54 4.32 11.84 -8.25
C VAL A 54 3.16 12.35 -7.42
N ALA A 55 1.98 12.56 -8.03
CA ALA A 55 0.78 13.02 -7.35
C ALA A 55 0.31 12.02 -6.28
N TYR A 56 0.31 10.72 -6.62
CA TYR A 56 -0.05 9.64 -5.70
C TYR A 56 0.87 9.59 -4.48
N GLN A 57 2.19 9.65 -4.67
CA GLN A 57 3.14 9.68 -3.57
C GLN A 57 3.06 10.97 -2.75
N ALA A 58 2.84 12.12 -3.40
CA ALA A 58 2.61 13.38 -2.71
C ALA A 58 1.32 13.35 -1.88
N GLY A 59 0.30 12.61 -2.32
CA GLY A 59 -0.94 12.41 -1.59
C GLY A 59 -0.72 11.82 -0.19
N TYR A 60 0.17 10.84 -0.03
CA TYR A 60 0.53 10.30 1.29
C TYR A 60 1.14 11.38 2.19
N LEU A 61 2.02 12.20 1.63
CA LEU A 61 2.67 13.25 2.41
C LEU A 61 1.69 14.35 2.78
N LEU A 62 0.81 14.75 1.87
CA LEU A 62 -0.24 15.74 2.15
C LEU A 62 -1.14 15.27 3.29
N ARG A 63 -1.63 14.03 3.24
CA ARG A 63 -2.46 13.45 4.30
C ARG A 63 -1.78 13.47 5.66
N LEU A 64 -0.46 13.20 5.71
CA LEU A 64 0.30 13.31 6.95
C LEU A 64 0.46 14.77 7.42
N LEU A 65 0.77 15.69 6.50
CA LEU A 65 1.08 17.09 6.82
C LEU A 65 -0.17 17.91 7.17
N GLU A 66 -1.35 17.50 6.71
CA GLU A 66 -2.63 18.12 7.05
C GLU A 66 -3.05 17.85 8.50
N LEU A 67 -2.46 16.86 9.15
CA LEU A 67 -2.70 16.58 10.57
C LEU A 67 -1.92 17.55 11.47
N PRO A 68 -2.45 17.88 12.65
CA PRO A 68 -1.66 18.52 13.71
C PRO A 68 -0.37 17.73 13.99
N PRO A 69 0.75 18.38 14.35
CA PRO A 69 2.04 17.71 14.53
C PRO A 69 2.02 16.54 15.52
N ASP A 70 1.22 16.62 16.57
CA ASP A 70 1.03 15.61 17.62
C ASP A 70 0.16 14.42 17.16
N GLU A 71 -0.59 14.58 16.07
CA GLU A 71 -1.40 13.53 15.45
C GLU A 71 -0.70 12.83 14.28
N ARG A 72 0.54 13.23 13.96
CA ARG A 72 1.32 12.62 12.87
C ARG A 72 2.06 11.39 13.36
N PHE A 73 1.85 10.27 12.65
CA PHE A 73 2.45 9.00 13.02
C PHE A 73 3.09 8.30 11.82
N ASP A 74 4.15 7.57 12.12
CA ASP A 74 4.76 6.60 11.23
C ASP A 74 4.27 5.20 11.53
N PHE A 75 4.29 4.36 10.50
CA PHE A 75 3.93 2.96 10.57
C PHE A 75 5.22 2.12 10.67
N ALA A 76 5.37 1.36 11.75
CA ALA A 76 6.55 0.54 12.00
C ALA A 76 6.18 -0.93 12.25
N ALA A 77 6.85 -1.85 11.58
CA ALA A 77 6.67 -3.29 11.82
C ALA A 77 7.15 -3.66 13.24
N THR A 78 6.45 -4.62 13.86
CA THR A 78 6.90 -5.28 15.08
C THR A 78 7.64 -6.59 14.77
N GLY A 79 8.36 -7.14 15.74
CA GLY A 79 9.00 -8.44 15.60
C GLY A 79 8.02 -9.63 15.47
N ALA A 80 6.73 -9.44 15.80
CA ALA A 80 5.72 -10.50 15.77
C ALA A 80 5.27 -10.88 14.35
N ALA A 81 5.36 -9.96 13.39
CA ALA A 81 4.79 -10.14 12.06
C ALA A 81 5.34 -11.38 11.31
N ALA A 82 6.67 -11.57 11.32
CA ALA A 82 7.28 -12.71 10.62
C ALA A 82 6.89 -14.06 11.23
N GLY A 83 6.82 -14.14 12.57
CA GLY A 83 6.38 -15.34 13.28
C GLY A 83 4.93 -15.72 12.97
N ALA A 84 4.04 -14.72 12.95
CA ALA A 84 2.63 -14.93 12.60
C ALA A 84 2.46 -15.41 11.15
N VAL A 85 3.22 -14.83 10.20
CA VAL A 85 3.20 -15.32 8.80
C VAL A 85 3.75 -16.74 8.71
N GLN A 86 4.82 -17.07 9.44
CA GLN A 86 5.36 -18.42 9.49
C GLN A 86 4.32 -19.42 9.99
N GLU A 87 3.58 -19.09 11.04
CA GLU A 87 2.49 -19.91 11.55
C GLU A 87 1.39 -20.12 10.49
N LEU A 88 0.95 -19.05 9.82
CA LEU A 88 -0.03 -19.13 8.72
C LEU A 88 0.42 -20.05 7.58
N MET A 89 1.73 -20.07 7.27
CA MET A 89 2.29 -20.88 6.20
C MET A 89 2.44 -22.35 6.57
N THR A 90 2.66 -22.66 7.85
CA THR A 90 2.94 -24.01 8.31
C THR A 90 1.70 -24.74 8.84
N THR A 91 0.65 -24.00 9.18
CA THR A 91 -0.58 -24.60 9.73
C THR A 91 -1.32 -25.40 8.66
N GLY A 92 -1.49 -26.70 8.93
CA GLY A 92 -2.30 -27.60 8.10
C GLY A 92 -1.67 -28.03 6.77
N GLN A 93 -0.40 -27.68 6.50
CA GLN A 93 0.29 -28.11 5.28
C GLN A 93 1.51 -28.99 5.60
N PRO A 94 1.60 -30.21 5.00
CA PRO A 94 2.82 -30.99 5.07
C PRO A 94 3.91 -30.30 4.22
N LEU A 95 4.98 -29.88 4.87
CA LEU A 95 6.13 -29.27 4.21
C LEU A 95 7.28 -30.29 4.15
N ASP A 96 7.94 -30.38 3.01
CA ASP A 96 9.20 -31.09 2.90
C ASP A 96 10.36 -30.34 3.59
N ASP A 97 11.53 -30.96 3.69
CA ASP A 97 12.65 -30.34 4.42
C ASP A 97 13.24 -29.12 3.69
N GLY A 98 13.14 -29.06 2.37
CA GLY A 98 13.56 -27.91 1.58
C GLY A 98 12.63 -26.71 1.80
N ASP A 99 11.32 -26.94 1.80
CA ASP A 99 10.31 -25.94 2.11
C ASP A 99 10.48 -25.41 3.54
N LYS A 100 10.64 -26.30 4.54
CA LYS A 100 10.88 -25.91 5.95
C LYS A 100 12.08 -25.00 6.11
N ALA A 101 13.18 -25.26 5.40
CA ALA A 101 14.37 -24.41 5.43
C ALA A 101 14.13 -23.01 4.86
N SER A 102 13.20 -22.88 3.90
CA SER A 102 12.89 -21.62 3.21
C SER A 102 11.83 -20.79 3.94
N VAL A 103 11.02 -21.38 4.82
CA VAL A 103 9.90 -20.72 5.52
C VAL A 103 10.33 -19.43 6.23
N PRO A 104 11.40 -19.37 7.06
CA PRO A 104 11.70 -18.16 7.82
C PRO A 104 11.96 -16.95 6.92
N GLN A 105 12.75 -17.13 5.84
CA GLN A 105 13.07 -16.05 4.90
C GLN A 105 11.83 -15.61 4.13
N PHE A 106 11.03 -16.57 3.65
CA PHE A 106 9.81 -16.27 2.91
C PHE A 106 8.76 -15.60 3.80
N ALA A 107 8.62 -16.02 5.06
CA ALA A 107 7.73 -15.41 6.04
C ALA A 107 8.14 -13.96 6.34
N GLN A 108 9.43 -13.68 6.50
CA GLN A 108 9.92 -12.32 6.72
C GLN A 108 9.62 -11.40 5.53
N MET A 109 9.89 -11.87 4.30
CA MET A 109 9.58 -11.12 3.08
C MET A 109 8.08 -10.88 2.93
N THR A 110 7.27 -11.90 3.18
CA THR A 110 5.80 -11.84 3.08
C THR A 110 5.22 -10.93 4.15
N ALA A 111 5.72 -10.96 5.39
CA ALA A 111 5.28 -10.06 6.45
C ALA A 111 5.55 -8.59 6.11
N HIS A 112 6.75 -8.29 5.63
CA HIS A 112 7.07 -6.94 5.18
C HIS A 112 6.17 -6.47 4.03
N TRP A 113 5.98 -7.32 3.02
CA TRP A 113 5.10 -7.04 1.90
C TRP A 113 3.64 -6.84 2.34
N ALA A 114 3.13 -7.71 3.22
CA ALA A 114 1.75 -7.63 3.72
C ALA A 114 1.49 -6.33 4.49
N LEU A 115 2.43 -5.91 5.35
CA LEU A 115 2.35 -4.65 6.09
C LEU A 115 2.39 -3.44 5.17
N MET A 116 3.26 -3.46 4.16
CA MET A 116 3.30 -2.38 3.17
C MET A 116 1.98 -2.27 2.41
N ASN A 117 1.38 -3.40 2.00
CA ASN A 117 0.11 -3.40 1.27
C ASN A 117 -1.07 -3.02 2.15
N LEU A 118 -1.12 -3.47 3.41
CA LEU A 118 -2.14 -3.08 4.37
C LEU A 118 -2.27 -1.54 4.43
N ARG A 119 -1.15 -0.85 4.66
CA ARG A 119 -1.15 0.62 4.72
C ARG A 119 -1.37 1.25 3.35
N SER A 120 -0.65 0.77 2.33
CA SER A 120 -0.63 1.42 1.02
C SER A 120 -1.97 1.36 0.32
N TYR A 121 -2.69 0.24 0.38
CA TYR A 121 -3.99 0.15 -0.28
C TYR A 121 -5.10 0.82 0.51
N ALA A 122 -5.12 0.71 1.83
CA ALA A 122 -6.11 1.38 2.66
C ALA A 122 -6.09 2.91 2.45
N ILE A 123 -4.92 3.52 2.51
CA ILE A 123 -4.76 4.97 2.31
C ILE A 123 -4.76 5.33 0.82
N GLY A 124 -4.17 4.47 -0.03
CA GLY A 124 -4.05 4.69 -1.46
C GLY A 124 -5.38 4.84 -2.18
N MET A 125 -6.40 4.07 -1.81
CA MET A 125 -7.75 4.22 -2.36
C MET A 125 -8.33 5.63 -2.09
N ARG A 126 -8.07 6.20 -0.93
CA ARG A 126 -8.48 7.57 -0.59
C ARG A 126 -7.73 8.61 -1.42
N ILE A 127 -6.44 8.37 -1.68
CA ILE A 127 -5.63 9.23 -2.55
C ILE A 127 -6.13 9.14 -3.99
N ASP A 128 -6.38 7.94 -4.51
CA ASP A 128 -6.88 7.76 -5.86
C ASP A 128 -8.27 8.37 -6.06
N GLN A 129 -9.16 8.25 -5.07
CA GLN A 129 -10.46 8.90 -5.10
C GLN A 129 -10.32 10.42 -5.10
N TRP A 130 -9.40 10.96 -4.30
CA TRP A 130 -9.10 12.39 -4.28
C TRP A 130 -8.56 12.86 -5.62
N LEU A 131 -7.59 12.14 -6.20
CA LEU A 131 -7.05 12.48 -7.52
C LEU A 131 -8.13 12.47 -8.61
N ALA A 132 -9.00 11.46 -8.61
CA ALA A 132 -10.09 11.36 -9.58
C ALA A 132 -11.09 12.52 -9.48
N ASN A 133 -11.35 13.01 -8.27
CA ASN A 133 -12.31 14.07 -8.01
C ASN A 133 -11.73 15.47 -8.28
N ASP A 134 -10.51 15.73 -7.79
CA ASP A 134 -9.94 17.08 -7.69
C ASP A 134 -8.88 17.36 -8.76
N HIS A 135 -8.39 16.32 -9.47
CA HIS A 135 -7.32 16.40 -10.46
C HIS A 135 -7.70 15.68 -11.78
N PRO A 136 -8.79 16.13 -12.45
CA PRO A 136 -9.28 15.50 -13.67
C PRO A 136 -8.25 15.51 -14.83
N GLU A 137 -7.27 16.41 -14.78
CA GLU A 137 -6.14 16.45 -15.71
C GLU A 137 -5.23 15.23 -15.63
N LEU A 138 -5.26 14.49 -14.52
CA LEU A 138 -4.49 13.25 -14.34
C LEU A 138 -5.26 11.98 -14.70
N ARG A 139 -6.52 12.06 -15.11
CA ARG A 139 -7.42 10.91 -15.26
C ARG A 139 -6.86 9.81 -16.16
N GLU A 140 -6.32 10.15 -17.32
CA GLU A 140 -5.75 9.16 -18.25
C GLU A 140 -4.48 8.51 -17.66
N LEU A 141 -3.62 9.31 -17.04
CA LEU A 141 -2.40 8.84 -16.39
C LEU A 141 -2.73 7.98 -15.16
N GLN A 142 -3.77 8.36 -14.39
CA GLN A 142 -4.26 7.57 -13.28
C GLN A 142 -4.78 6.21 -13.76
N ALA A 143 -5.60 6.18 -14.81
CA ALA A 143 -6.11 4.93 -15.37
C ALA A 143 -4.98 4.00 -15.81
N ALA A 144 -3.97 4.51 -16.53
CA ALA A 144 -2.80 3.76 -16.93
C ALA A 144 -1.97 3.27 -15.73
N GLY A 145 -1.81 4.11 -14.71
CA GLY A 145 -1.08 3.76 -13.49
C GLY A 145 -1.77 2.68 -12.67
N VAL A 146 -3.09 2.80 -12.49
CA VAL A 146 -3.91 1.80 -11.79
C VAL A 146 -3.90 0.47 -12.54
N ASP A 147 -4.09 0.48 -13.87
CA ASP A 147 -4.02 -0.75 -14.68
C ASP A 147 -2.66 -1.44 -14.52
N ALA A 148 -1.58 -0.70 -14.66
CA ALA A 148 -0.24 -1.25 -14.50
C ALA A 148 0.01 -1.83 -13.10
N MET A 149 -0.53 -1.22 -12.04
CA MET A 149 -0.46 -1.76 -10.67
C MET A 149 -1.29 -3.04 -10.53
N GLN A 150 -2.48 -3.11 -11.14
CA GLN A 150 -3.29 -4.33 -11.13
C GLN A 150 -2.58 -5.49 -11.85
N GLN A 151 -1.91 -5.24 -12.97
CA GLN A 151 -1.14 -6.27 -13.67
C GLN A 151 0.01 -6.82 -12.80
N GLU A 152 0.70 -5.96 -12.05
CA GLU A 152 1.72 -6.41 -11.10
C GLU A 152 1.12 -7.21 -9.94
N ASN A 153 -0.03 -6.78 -9.43
CA ASN A 153 -0.73 -7.46 -8.35
C ASN A 153 -1.19 -8.86 -8.71
N LEU A 154 -1.59 -9.10 -9.97
CA LEU A 154 -1.98 -10.43 -10.44
C LEU A 154 -0.85 -11.45 -10.33
N GLN A 155 0.40 -11.03 -10.48
CA GLN A 155 1.56 -11.91 -10.35
C GLN A 155 1.70 -12.48 -8.93
N LEU A 156 1.15 -11.79 -7.92
CA LEU A 156 1.19 -12.24 -6.53
C LEU A 156 0.35 -13.51 -6.30
N LEU A 157 -0.74 -13.68 -7.04
CA LEU A 157 -1.62 -14.85 -6.94
C LEU A 157 -0.92 -16.15 -7.34
N SER A 158 0.08 -16.07 -8.20
CA SER A 158 0.86 -17.22 -8.67
C SER A 158 2.25 -17.32 -8.00
N LYS A 159 2.60 -16.37 -7.13
CA LYS A 159 3.94 -16.34 -6.51
C LYS A 159 4.11 -17.51 -5.57
N ARG A 160 5.15 -18.31 -5.80
CA ARG A 160 5.52 -19.50 -5.02
C ARG A 160 7.02 -19.51 -4.74
N ILE A 161 7.40 -20.12 -3.62
CA ILE A 161 8.78 -20.59 -3.37
C ILE A 161 8.64 -22.05 -2.94
N GLY A 162 9.04 -22.99 -3.81
CA GLY A 162 8.68 -24.38 -3.63
C GLY A 162 7.15 -24.56 -3.60
N ASN A 163 6.63 -25.20 -2.55
CA ASN A 163 5.20 -25.36 -2.30
C ASN A 163 4.58 -24.19 -1.51
N LEU A 164 5.42 -23.25 -1.03
CA LEU A 164 4.95 -22.11 -0.23
C LEU A 164 4.26 -21.06 -1.10
N SER A 165 3.14 -20.57 -0.64
CA SER A 165 2.39 -19.48 -1.26
C SER A 165 2.07 -18.38 -0.24
N ILE A 166 1.72 -17.19 -0.74
CA ILE A 166 1.22 -16.12 0.13
C ILE A 166 -0.10 -16.59 0.75
N PRO A 167 -0.26 -16.54 2.09
CA PRO A 167 -1.51 -16.87 2.75
C PRO A 167 -2.68 -16.01 2.26
N VAL A 168 -3.83 -16.64 2.03
CA VAL A 168 -5.02 -15.98 1.45
C VAL A 168 -5.43 -14.69 2.18
N PRO A 169 -5.49 -14.62 3.53
CA PRO A 169 -5.87 -13.38 4.21
C PRO A 169 -4.96 -12.19 3.87
N LEU A 170 -3.67 -12.44 3.60
CA LEU A 170 -2.70 -11.39 3.29
C LEU A 170 -2.88 -10.80 1.88
N LEU A 171 -3.65 -11.47 1.02
CA LEU A 171 -4.03 -10.98 -0.31
C LEU A 171 -5.29 -10.09 -0.27
N ALA A 172 -6.00 -10.02 0.87
CA ALA A 172 -7.24 -9.25 0.98
C ALA A 172 -7.08 -7.75 0.67
N PRO A 173 -6.03 -7.04 1.12
CA PRO A 173 -5.81 -5.63 0.73
C PRO A 173 -5.69 -5.44 -0.78
N VAL A 174 -5.05 -6.38 -1.47
CA VAL A 174 -4.88 -6.33 -2.93
C VAL A 174 -6.22 -6.57 -3.63
N ALA A 175 -7.02 -7.53 -3.12
CA ALA A 175 -8.37 -7.80 -3.64
C ALA A 175 -9.33 -6.62 -3.40
N ALA A 176 -9.25 -5.96 -2.24
CA ALA A 176 -10.01 -4.74 -1.95
C ALA A 176 -9.67 -3.63 -2.95
N TYR A 177 -8.38 -3.43 -3.22
CA TYR A 177 -7.95 -2.44 -4.20
C TYR A 177 -8.38 -2.81 -5.63
N ALA A 178 -8.43 -4.09 -6.01
CA ALA A 178 -8.96 -4.52 -7.31
C ALA A 178 -10.45 -4.20 -7.47
N LEU A 179 -11.27 -4.44 -6.43
CA LEU A 179 -12.68 -4.04 -6.40
C LEU A 179 -12.86 -2.51 -6.48
N PHE A 180 -12.03 -1.77 -5.76
CA PHE A 180 -12.01 -0.31 -5.83
C PHE A 180 -11.63 0.18 -7.23
N ALA A 181 -10.61 -0.40 -7.88
CA ALA A 181 -10.17 -0.05 -9.21
C ALA A 181 -11.25 -0.32 -10.27
N ASP A 182 -11.97 -1.46 -10.18
CA ASP A 182 -13.12 -1.74 -11.04
C ASP A 182 -14.17 -0.62 -10.94
N ARG A 183 -14.45 -0.14 -9.72
CA ARG A 183 -15.38 0.96 -9.48
C ARG A 183 -14.84 2.30 -9.99
N LEU A 184 -13.59 2.63 -9.66
CA LEU A 184 -12.94 3.90 -10.01
C LEU A 184 -12.88 4.12 -11.53
N LEU A 185 -12.51 3.08 -12.27
CA LEU A 185 -12.34 3.14 -13.72
C LEU A 185 -13.59 2.74 -14.50
N SER A 186 -14.70 2.41 -13.82
CA SER A 186 -15.92 1.89 -14.44
C SER A 186 -15.65 0.70 -15.37
N GLN A 187 -14.70 -0.15 -15.00
CA GLN A 187 -14.32 -1.37 -15.69
C GLN A 187 -14.65 -2.57 -14.80
N ALA A 188 -14.96 -3.70 -15.41
CA ALA A 188 -15.14 -4.95 -14.69
C ALA A 188 -14.07 -5.94 -15.12
N GLY A 189 -13.26 -6.41 -14.18
CA GLY A 189 -12.27 -7.42 -14.54
C GLY A 189 -11.11 -7.60 -13.56
N TYR A 190 -10.68 -6.56 -12.89
CA TYR A 190 -9.54 -6.65 -11.96
C TYR A 190 -9.81 -7.58 -10.76
N ALA A 191 -11.06 -7.62 -10.29
CA ALA A 191 -11.45 -8.45 -9.16
C ALA A 191 -11.68 -9.94 -9.51
N ILE A 192 -11.83 -10.30 -10.79
CA ILE A 192 -12.14 -11.69 -11.21
C ILE A 192 -11.08 -12.70 -10.75
N PRO A 193 -9.77 -12.48 -10.91
CA PRO A 193 -8.75 -13.43 -10.47
C PRO A 193 -8.76 -13.67 -8.95
N TYR A 194 -9.11 -12.66 -8.17
CA TYR A 194 -9.19 -12.76 -6.71
C TYR A 194 -10.39 -13.59 -6.24
N ARG A 195 -11.48 -13.61 -7.04
CA ARG A 195 -12.61 -14.54 -6.82
C ARG A 195 -12.15 -15.99 -6.99
N ALA A 196 -11.42 -16.27 -8.07
CA ALA A 196 -10.88 -17.62 -8.31
C ALA A 196 -9.88 -18.06 -7.23
N ALA A 197 -9.16 -17.11 -6.62
CA ALA A 197 -8.24 -17.35 -5.52
C ALA A 197 -8.92 -17.47 -4.14
N GLY A 198 -10.25 -17.28 -4.04
CA GLY A 198 -11.01 -17.39 -2.78
C GLY A 198 -10.80 -16.24 -1.80
N VAL A 199 -10.30 -15.08 -2.26
CA VAL A 199 -9.98 -13.93 -1.38
C VAL A 199 -10.93 -12.74 -1.58
N LEU A 200 -11.83 -12.82 -2.56
CA LEU A 200 -12.67 -11.67 -2.94
C LEU A 200 -13.61 -11.21 -1.82
N GLU A 201 -14.16 -12.14 -1.03
CA GLU A 201 -15.06 -11.79 0.08
C GLU A 201 -14.37 -10.97 1.15
N LEU A 202 -13.15 -11.36 1.54
CA LEU A 202 -12.32 -10.57 2.46
C LEU A 202 -11.98 -9.19 1.87
N GLY A 203 -11.66 -9.13 0.58
CA GLY A 203 -11.44 -7.86 -0.13
C GLY A 203 -12.68 -6.97 -0.11
N ALA A 204 -13.87 -7.53 -0.31
CA ALA A 204 -15.13 -6.79 -0.25
C ALA A 204 -15.45 -6.27 1.15
N GLU A 205 -15.13 -7.04 2.20
CA GLU A 205 -15.25 -6.61 3.59
C GLU A 205 -14.35 -5.40 3.87
N LEU A 206 -13.07 -5.45 3.47
CA LEU A 206 -12.16 -4.32 3.62
C LEU A 206 -12.62 -3.08 2.86
N LEU A 207 -13.15 -3.24 1.66
CA LEU A 207 -13.70 -2.13 0.89
C LEU A 207 -14.94 -1.53 1.59
N ALA A 208 -15.84 -2.37 2.13
CA ALA A 208 -17.00 -1.92 2.89
C ALA A 208 -16.60 -1.15 4.16
N ILE A 209 -15.56 -1.59 4.88
CA ILE A 209 -14.97 -0.85 6.00
C ILE A 209 -14.52 0.53 5.52
N SER A 210 -13.81 0.62 4.39
CA SER A 210 -13.36 1.89 3.85
C SER A 210 -14.50 2.83 3.47
N ASP A 211 -15.55 2.29 2.87
CA ASP A 211 -16.74 3.05 2.45
C ASP A 211 -17.55 3.57 3.65
N SER A 212 -17.51 2.87 4.80
CA SER A 212 -18.20 3.28 6.02
C SER A 212 -17.49 4.37 6.82
N MET A 213 -16.21 4.60 6.55
CA MET A 213 -15.37 5.53 7.31
C MET A 213 -15.17 6.85 6.58
N SER A 214 -14.97 7.93 7.34
CA SER A 214 -14.62 9.24 6.77
C SER A 214 -13.32 9.17 5.97
N SER A 215 -13.32 9.82 4.80
CA SER A 215 -12.13 9.93 3.93
C SER A 215 -11.08 10.94 4.40
N LYS A 216 -11.31 11.67 5.51
CA LYS A 216 -10.35 12.64 6.07
C LYS A 216 -9.08 11.95 6.56
N ALA A 217 -7.95 12.63 6.45
CA ALA A 217 -6.64 12.12 6.88
C ALA A 217 -6.59 11.69 8.36
N ALA A 218 -7.35 12.37 9.24
CA ALA A 218 -7.45 12.04 10.65
C ALA A 218 -7.94 10.59 10.92
N HIS A 219 -8.65 9.98 9.97
CA HIS A 219 -9.17 8.62 10.10
C HIS A 219 -8.31 7.56 9.36
N ASP A 220 -7.11 7.92 8.87
CA ASP A 220 -6.26 6.95 8.16
C ASP A 220 -5.73 5.85 9.08
N ARG A 221 -5.39 6.19 10.33
CA ARG A 221 -4.96 5.19 11.31
C ARG A 221 -6.08 4.22 11.65
N GLU A 222 -7.25 4.76 11.96
CA GLU A 222 -8.43 3.95 12.28
C GLU A 222 -8.78 2.99 11.13
N LEU A 223 -8.67 3.45 9.88
CA LEU A 223 -8.92 2.61 8.71
C LEU A 223 -7.92 1.45 8.62
N VAL A 224 -6.62 1.75 8.75
CA VAL A 224 -5.57 0.72 8.71
C VAL A 224 -5.74 -0.27 9.86
N ASP A 225 -6.06 0.21 11.08
CA ASP A 225 -6.29 -0.62 12.26
C ASP A 225 -7.54 -1.51 12.08
N ALA A 226 -8.62 -0.99 11.49
CA ALA A 226 -9.82 -1.77 11.19
C ALA A 226 -9.56 -2.86 10.14
N TRP A 227 -8.82 -2.53 9.08
CA TRP A 227 -8.40 -3.52 8.09
C TRP A 227 -7.53 -4.61 8.72
N ALA A 228 -6.54 -4.21 9.54
CA ALA A 228 -5.68 -5.16 10.24
C ALA A 228 -6.48 -6.10 11.15
N GLY A 229 -7.48 -5.57 11.84
CA GLY A 229 -8.40 -6.36 12.68
C GLY A 229 -9.16 -7.41 11.86
N ALA A 230 -9.73 -7.02 10.72
CA ALA A 230 -10.52 -7.89 9.86
C ALA A 230 -9.73 -9.06 9.27
N ILE A 231 -8.42 -8.88 9.00
CA ILE A 231 -7.57 -9.91 8.39
C ILE A 231 -6.55 -10.53 9.36
N GLY A 232 -6.69 -10.30 10.67
CA GLY A 232 -5.84 -10.92 11.68
C GLY A 232 -4.41 -10.38 11.76
N MET A 233 -4.16 -9.15 11.31
CA MET A 233 -2.85 -8.49 11.34
C MET A 233 -2.67 -7.52 12.53
N SER A 234 -3.59 -7.51 13.49
CA SER A 234 -3.45 -6.72 14.72
C SER A 234 -2.18 -7.11 15.47
N GLY A 235 -1.41 -6.10 15.92
CA GLY A 235 -0.15 -6.32 16.64
C GLY A 235 1.08 -6.60 15.76
N TRP A 236 0.93 -6.71 14.43
CA TRP A 236 2.07 -6.87 13.52
C TRP A 236 2.84 -5.57 13.31
N TYR A 237 2.26 -4.45 13.64
CA TYR A 237 2.83 -3.11 13.53
C TYR A 237 2.47 -2.26 14.74
N THR A 238 3.10 -1.11 14.82
CA THR A 238 2.81 -0.05 15.78
C THR A 238 2.88 1.31 15.11
N TRP A 239 2.14 2.26 15.66
CA TRP A 239 2.21 3.65 15.27
C TRP A 239 3.22 4.36 16.19
N ILE A 240 4.22 4.99 15.58
CA ILE A 240 5.23 5.80 16.28
C ILE A 240 5.08 7.27 15.89
N PRO A 241 5.32 8.23 16.79
CA PRO A 241 5.21 9.65 16.45
C PRO A 241 6.14 10.00 15.29
N TYR A 242 5.61 10.70 14.29
CA TYR A 242 6.43 11.24 13.20
C TYR A 242 7.29 12.38 13.73
N LYS A 243 8.60 12.30 13.51
CA LYS A 243 9.58 13.33 13.87
C LYS A 243 10.13 13.97 12.59
N PRO A 244 9.70 15.22 12.24
CA PRO A 244 10.18 15.94 11.07
C PRO A 244 11.66 16.30 11.14
#